data_fbdf0a435e3e0c8b5f95014386e9e2dd
#
_entry.id   fbdf0a435e3e0c8b5f95014386e9e2dd
#
_cell.length_a   1.000
_cell.length_b   1.000
_cell.length_c   1.000
_cell.angle_alpha   90.00
_cell.angle_beta   90.00
_cell.angle_gamma   90.00
#
_symmetry.space_group_name_H-M   'P 1'
#
loop_
_entity.id
_entity.type
_entity.pdbx_description
1 polymer ?
#
loop_
_entity_poly.entity_id
_entity_poly.type
_entity_poly.pdbx_seq_one_letter_code
_entity_poly.pdbx_strand_id
1 'polypeptide(L)'
;KSKDQKMPNASTTKILTCLYILKHCDLDQMAEVSKNAAMQPKVRLGVREGEKYKVKDLLYGLMLESYNDCAVVLAEHAEGSVEKFEKRMNQMAENLGTLNTHFVTPNGLDGIDKKGRHETTAQDLAKIMARCIKNQQFLEITQTKQYTFTDGSRKRRFICNNHNALLSSMQGVISGKTGYTSKAGYCYVGAVKQKNMTMTFSVLASGWPPHKTYKWKDVRKLVQYATDH
;
A
#
# COMPACT_ATOMS: atom_id res chain seq x y z
N LYS A 1 8.06 -11.61 17.12
CA LYS A 1 7.02 -11.61 18.16
C LYS A 1 5.66 -11.54 17.48
N SER A 2 4.74 -12.45 17.84
CA SER A 2 3.34 -12.46 17.34
C SER A 2 3.20 -12.38 15.79
N LYS A 3 4.12 -13.00 15.05
CA LYS A 3 4.21 -12.88 13.58
C LYS A 3 2.99 -13.42 12.84
N ASP A 4 2.25 -14.36 13.49
CA ASP A 4 1.10 -15.05 12.93
C ASP A 4 -0.25 -14.53 13.46
N GLN A 5 -0.23 -13.49 14.29
CA GLN A 5 -1.44 -12.86 14.81
C GLN A 5 -2.12 -12.05 13.70
N LYS A 6 -3.39 -12.35 13.40
CA LYS A 6 -4.22 -11.57 12.47
C LYS A 6 -4.55 -10.21 13.05
N MET A 7 -4.30 -9.17 12.28
CA MET A 7 -4.50 -7.77 12.67
C MET A 7 -4.98 -6.95 11.48
N PRO A 8 -5.80 -5.91 11.71
CA PRO A 8 -6.03 -4.88 10.71
C PRO A 8 -4.69 -4.25 10.31
N ASN A 9 -4.50 -3.98 9.04
CA ASN A 9 -3.22 -3.52 8.50
C ASN A 9 -3.28 -2.17 7.78
N ALA A 10 -4.45 -1.55 7.77
CA ALA A 10 -4.65 -0.23 7.18
C ALA A 10 -4.06 -0.13 5.76
N SER A 11 -3.57 1.03 5.39
CA SER A 11 -3.02 1.33 4.04
C SER A 11 -1.76 0.54 3.66
N THR A 12 -1.22 -0.35 4.51
CA THR A 12 -0.19 -1.29 4.05
C THR A 12 -0.74 -2.27 3.01
N THR A 13 -2.05 -2.47 2.96
CA THR A 13 -2.80 -3.18 1.90
C THR A 13 -2.42 -2.72 0.49
N LYS A 14 -2.17 -1.41 0.34
CA LYS A 14 -1.92 -0.78 -0.97
C LYS A 14 -0.69 -1.31 -1.71
N ILE A 15 0.22 -2.01 -1.02
CA ILE A 15 1.35 -2.68 -1.69
C ILE A 15 0.87 -3.79 -2.62
N LEU A 16 -0.13 -4.57 -2.21
CA LEU A 16 -0.71 -5.62 -3.05
C LEU A 16 -1.59 -5.03 -4.15
N THR A 17 -2.38 -3.99 -3.83
CA THR A 17 -3.15 -3.24 -4.83
C THR A 17 -2.22 -2.71 -5.93
N CYS A 18 -1.13 -2.05 -5.55
CA CYS A 18 -0.12 -1.55 -6.49
C CYS A 18 0.47 -2.69 -7.34
N LEU A 19 0.89 -3.79 -6.72
CA LEU A 19 1.47 -4.92 -7.44
C LEU A 19 0.46 -5.56 -8.41
N TYR A 20 -0.82 -5.63 -8.04
CA TYR A 20 -1.88 -6.13 -8.92
C TYR A 20 -2.00 -5.27 -10.18
N ILE A 21 -2.13 -3.96 -9.99
CA ILE A 21 -2.26 -3.00 -11.10
C ILE A 21 -1.02 -3.04 -12.02
N LEU A 22 0.18 -3.06 -11.46
CA LEU A 22 1.43 -3.17 -12.24
C LEU A 22 1.54 -4.44 -13.07
N LYS A 23 0.80 -5.48 -12.75
CA LYS A 23 0.80 -6.76 -13.47
C LYS A 23 -0.28 -6.87 -14.52
N HIS A 24 -1.40 -6.15 -14.35
CA HIS A 24 -2.62 -6.42 -15.12
C HIS A 24 -3.11 -5.21 -15.93
N CYS A 25 -2.57 -4.01 -15.68
CA CYS A 25 -2.99 -2.79 -16.37
C CYS A 25 -1.84 -2.16 -17.14
N ASP A 26 -2.17 -1.54 -18.27
CA ASP A 26 -1.28 -0.63 -18.96
C ASP A 26 -1.22 0.70 -18.20
N LEU A 27 -0.02 1.14 -17.88
CA LEU A 27 0.21 2.33 -17.04
C LEU A 27 -0.11 3.65 -17.74
N ASP A 28 -0.13 3.66 -19.07
CA ASP A 28 -0.46 4.84 -19.86
C ASP A 28 -1.96 5.00 -20.15
N GLN A 29 -2.76 3.96 -19.85
CA GLN A 29 -4.22 4.06 -19.98
C GLN A 29 -4.81 5.09 -19.02
N MET A 30 -5.95 5.65 -19.46
CA MET A 30 -6.74 6.59 -18.67
C MET A 30 -7.83 5.86 -17.90
N ALA A 31 -7.77 5.91 -16.59
CA ALA A 31 -8.82 5.41 -15.70
C ALA A 31 -9.84 6.50 -15.44
N GLU A 32 -11.12 6.18 -15.60
CA GLU A 32 -12.24 7.08 -15.34
C GLU A 32 -12.72 6.95 -13.90
N VAL A 33 -13.03 8.07 -13.29
CA VAL A 33 -13.47 8.18 -11.91
C VAL A 33 -14.96 7.92 -11.79
N SER A 34 -15.34 6.91 -11.04
CA SER A 34 -16.74 6.61 -10.67
C SER A 34 -17.22 7.51 -9.52
N LYS A 35 -18.54 7.53 -9.32
CA LYS A 35 -19.16 8.16 -8.15
C LYS A 35 -18.65 7.54 -6.83
N ASN A 36 -18.50 6.21 -6.79
CA ASN A 36 -17.96 5.49 -5.63
C ASN A 36 -16.56 5.95 -5.27
N ALA A 37 -15.66 6.03 -6.26
CA ALA A 37 -14.30 6.52 -6.05
C ALA A 37 -14.26 7.98 -5.55
N ALA A 38 -15.08 8.86 -6.14
CA ALA A 38 -15.16 10.27 -5.75
C ALA A 38 -15.66 10.49 -4.31
N MET A 39 -16.43 9.54 -3.76
CA MET A 39 -17.00 9.59 -2.42
C MET A 39 -16.08 9.01 -1.33
N GLN A 40 -14.89 8.51 -1.68
CA GLN A 40 -13.99 7.88 -0.71
C GLN A 40 -13.58 8.86 0.41
N PRO A 41 -13.47 8.36 1.66
CA PRO A 41 -13.08 9.19 2.79
C PRO A 41 -11.61 9.62 2.73
N LYS A 42 -11.26 10.62 3.53
CA LYS A 42 -9.85 11.04 3.73
C LYS A 42 -9.01 9.84 4.23
N VAL A 43 -7.77 9.72 3.81
CA VAL A 43 -6.92 10.57 2.95
C VAL A 43 -7.27 10.32 1.48
N ARG A 44 -7.43 11.39 0.68
CA ARG A 44 -7.84 11.29 -0.73
C ARG A 44 -7.23 12.39 -1.58
N LEU A 45 -7.04 12.10 -2.86
CA LEU A 45 -6.64 13.07 -3.89
C LEU A 45 -7.75 14.12 -4.12
N GLY A 46 -9.01 13.72 -3.92
CA GLY A 46 -10.18 14.52 -4.20
C GLY A 46 -10.56 14.49 -5.68
N VAL A 47 -10.49 13.28 -6.27
CA VAL A 47 -10.99 13.05 -7.62
C VAL A 47 -12.48 13.32 -7.72
N ARG A 48 -12.98 13.70 -8.91
CA ARG A 48 -14.40 13.98 -9.18
C ARG A 48 -14.92 12.99 -10.20
N GLU A 49 -16.18 12.61 -10.05
CA GLU A 49 -16.89 11.72 -11.01
C GLU A 49 -16.72 12.21 -12.46
N GLY A 50 -16.39 11.28 -13.37
CA GLY A 50 -16.14 11.54 -14.77
C GLY A 50 -14.75 12.10 -15.11
N GLU A 51 -13.94 12.53 -14.12
CA GLU A 51 -12.53 12.87 -14.37
C GLU A 51 -11.75 11.63 -14.82
N LYS A 52 -10.67 11.87 -15.58
CA LYS A 52 -9.78 10.79 -16.05
C LYS A 52 -8.35 11.05 -15.61
N TYR A 53 -7.66 10.00 -15.22
CA TYR A 53 -6.26 10.05 -14.77
C TYR A 53 -5.48 8.90 -15.38
N LYS A 54 -4.20 9.10 -15.66
CA LYS A 54 -3.34 7.97 -16.03
C LYS A 54 -3.23 6.98 -14.88
N VAL A 55 -3.26 5.69 -15.19
CA VAL A 55 -3.05 4.61 -14.22
C VAL A 55 -1.74 4.82 -13.46
N LYS A 56 -0.65 5.18 -14.14
CA LYS A 56 0.64 5.51 -13.54
C LYS A 56 0.53 6.61 -12.49
N ASP A 57 -0.16 7.70 -12.79
CA ASP A 57 -0.30 8.85 -11.90
C ASP A 57 -1.07 8.50 -10.62
N LEU A 58 -2.14 7.70 -10.78
CA LEU A 58 -2.91 7.18 -9.65
C LEU A 58 -2.08 6.24 -8.75
N LEU A 59 -1.16 5.45 -9.33
CA LEU A 59 -0.25 4.61 -8.55
C LEU A 59 0.72 5.43 -7.69
N TYR A 60 1.22 6.55 -8.21
CA TYR A 60 2.01 7.47 -7.41
C TYR A 60 1.19 8.09 -6.27
N GLY A 61 -0.04 8.55 -6.53
CA GLY A 61 -0.95 9.02 -5.50
C GLY A 61 -1.26 7.95 -4.44
N LEU A 62 -1.49 6.71 -4.88
CA LEU A 62 -1.72 5.54 -4.04
C LEU A 62 -0.55 5.27 -3.08
N MET A 63 0.67 5.26 -3.59
CA MET A 63 1.84 4.80 -2.83
C MET A 63 2.49 5.91 -2.03
N LEU A 64 2.64 7.12 -2.56
CA LEU A 64 3.30 8.23 -1.90
C LEU A 64 2.42 8.88 -0.84
N GLU A 65 1.20 9.28 -1.22
CA GLU A 65 0.25 10.00 -0.35
C GLU A 65 -0.77 9.09 0.33
N SER A 66 -0.86 7.83 -0.13
CA SER A 66 -1.84 6.88 0.43
C SER A 66 -3.31 7.19 0.09
N TYR A 67 -3.61 7.85 -0.99
CA TYR A 67 -4.95 8.26 -1.38
C TYR A 67 -5.91 7.08 -1.54
N ASN A 68 -7.05 7.14 -0.85
CA ASN A 68 -8.05 6.08 -0.82
C ASN A 68 -8.86 6.01 -2.11
N ASP A 69 -9.19 7.18 -2.67
CA ASP A 69 -9.91 7.30 -3.94
C ASP A 69 -9.07 6.75 -5.11
N CYS A 70 -7.76 7.00 -5.14
CA CYS A 70 -6.87 6.39 -6.14
C CYS A 70 -6.95 4.85 -6.13
N ALA A 71 -7.03 4.23 -4.94
CA ALA A 71 -7.14 2.78 -4.83
C ALA A 71 -8.44 2.26 -5.47
N VAL A 72 -9.54 2.98 -5.26
CA VAL A 72 -10.86 2.59 -5.80
C VAL A 72 -10.93 2.81 -7.31
N VAL A 73 -10.44 3.95 -7.82
CA VAL A 73 -10.35 4.19 -9.28
C VAL A 73 -9.55 3.08 -9.96
N LEU A 74 -8.40 2.72 -9.40
CA LEU A 74 -7.54 1.68 -9.95
C LEU A 74 -8.20 0.30 -9.90
N ALA A 75 -8.88 -0.02 -8.81
CA ALA A 75 -9.58 -1.30 -8.64
C ALA A 75 -10.74 -1.44 -9.66
N GLU A 76 -11.54 -0.40 -9.82
CA GLU A 76 -12.66 -0.38 -10.77
C GLU A 76 -12.17 -0.37 -12.21
N HIS A 77 -11.06 0.34 -12.51
CA HIS A 77 -10.43 0.31 -13.83
C HIS A 77 -9.94 -1.10 -14.21
N ALA A 78 -9.32 -1.81 -13.26
CA ALA A 78 -8.72 -3.13 -13.51
C ALA A 78 -9.78 -4.24 -13.68
N GLU A 79 -10.84 -4.24 -12.86
CA GLU A 79 -11.77 -5.37 -12.75
C GLU A 79 -13.24 -4.96 -12.95
N GLY A 80 -13.52 -3.70 -13.21
CA GLY A 80 -14.87 -3.17 -13.41
C GLY A 80 -15.67 -2.94 -12.11
N SER A 81 -15.23 -3.49 -10.98
CA SER A 81 -15.82 -3.18 -9.66
C SER A 81 -14.86 -3.51 -8.52
N VAL A 82 -15.09 -2.90 -7.35
CA VAL A 82 -14.32 -3.16 -6.13
C VAL A 82 -14.47 -4.60 -5.68
N GLU A 83 -15.68 -5.18 -5.78
CA GLU A 83 -15.95 -6.56 -5.34
C GLU A 83 -15.23 -7.60 -6.22
N LYS A 84 -15.11 -7.36 -7.52
CA LYS A 84 -14.33 -8.22 -8.40
C LYS A 84 -12.82 -8.08 -8.11
N PHE A 85 -12.36 -6.85 -7.91
CA PHE A 85 -10.97 -6.58 -7.56
C PHE A 85 -10.58 -7.25 -6.23
N GLU A 86 -11.44 -7.19 -5.22
CA GLU A 86 -11.25 -7.84 -3.92
C GLU A 86 -11.04 -9.35 -4.08
N LYS A 87 -11.87 -10.02 -4.88
CA LYS A 87 -11.72 -11.45 -5.18
C LYS A 87 -10.34 -11.75 -5.80
N ARG A 88 -9.90 -10.90 -6.74
CA ARG A 88 -8.58 -11.04 -7.40
C ARG A 88 -7.43 -10.77 -6.45
N MET A 89 -7.56 -9.76 -5.57
CA MET A 89 -6.56 -9.49 -4.52
C MET A 89 -6.38 -10.70 -3.60
N ASN A 90 -7.46 -11.28 -3.11
CA ASN A 90 -7.40 -12.44 -2.24
C ASN A 90 -6.81 -13.66 -2.97
N GLN A 91 -7.21 -13.92 -4.21
CA GLN A 91 -6.60 -14.96 -5.04
C GLN A 91 -5.08 -14.74 -5.21
N MET A 92 -4.66 -13.49 -5.44
CA MET A 92 -3.24 -13.16 -5.53
C MET A 92 -2.52 -13.38 -4.20
N ALA A 93 -3.12 -13.03 -3.07
CA ALA A 93 -2.57 -13.27 -1.75
C ALA A 93 -2.41 -14.77 -1.46
N GLU A 94 -3.42 -15.58 -1.75
CA GLU A 94 -3.35 -17.04 -1.64
C GLU A 94 -2.21 -17.64 -2.48
N ASN A 95 -2.07 -17.21 -3.73
CA ASN A 95 -0.99 -17.63 -4.63
C ASN A 95 0.42 -17.25 -4.13
N LEU A 96 0.52 -16.27 -3.23
CA LEU A 96 1.75 -15.90 -2.56
C LEU A 96 2.00 -16.70 -1.27
N GLY A 97 1.11 -17.62 -0.92
CA GLY A 97 1.19 -18.41 0.31
C GLY A 97 0.89 -17.60 1.57
N THR A 98 0.03 -16.57 1.47
CA THR A 98 -0.39 -15.71 2.59
C THR A 98 -1.76 -16.14 3.08
N LEU A 99 -1.82 -17.30 3.71
CA LEU A 99 -3.06 -18.01 4.07
C LEU A 99 -3.82 -17.39 5.26
N ASN A 100 -3.19 -16.47 5.99
CA ASN A 100 -3.81 -15.76 7.12
C ASN A 100 -4.17 -14.32 6.75
N THR A 101 -4.38 -14.05 5.47
CA THR A 101 -4.68 -12.74 4.93
C THR A 101 -6.06 -12.74 4.29
N HIS A 102 -6.88 -11.72 4.60
CA HIS A 102 -8.15 -11.46 3.94
C HIS A 102 -8.33 -9.96 3.71
N PHE A 103 -8.46 -9.57 2.47
CA PHE A 103 -8.66 -8.19 2.07
C PHE A 103 -10.11 -7.95 1.63
N VAL A 104 -10.74 -6.90 2.17
CA VAL A 104 -12.13 -6.48 1.88
C VAL A 104 -12.15 -5.16 1.10
N THR A 105 -11.06 -4.41 1.13
CA THR A 105 -10.96 -3.11 0.44
C THR A 105 -9.63 -2.95 -0.28
N PRO A 106 -9.57 -2.26 -1.43
CA PRO A 106 -8.30 -2.02 -2.13
C PRO A 106 -7.42 -0.97 -1.45
N ASN A 107 -7.99 -0.16 -0.55
CA ASN A 107 -7.31 0.95 0.13
C ASN A 107 -6.85 0.64 1.56
N GLY A 108 -7.32 -0.46 2.14
CA GLY A 108 -6.98 -0.87 3.50
C GLY A 108 -7.82 -0.21 4.59
N LEU A 109 -8.94 0.39 4.25
CA LEU A 109 -9.94 0.78 5.24
C LEU A 109 -10.54 -0.47 5.88
N ASP A 110 -10.90 -0.35 7.16
CA ASP A 110 -11.52 -1.43 7.90
C ASP A 110 -12.80 -1.89 7.23
N GLY A 111 -12.96 -3.18 7.05
CA GLY A 111 -14.12 -3.79 6.42
C GLY A 111 -14.39 -5.20 6.94
N ILE A 112 -15.60 -5.66 6.70
CA ILE A 112 -16.05 -7.03 6.99
C ILE A 112 -16.91 -7.47 5.82
N ASP A 113 -16.70 -8.69 5.35
CA ASP A 113 -17.57 -9.37 4.40
C ASP A 113 -18.03 -10.73 4.96
N LYS A 114 -18.66 -11.56 4.13
CA LYS A 114 -19.13 -12.89 4.52
C LYS A 114 -18.01 -13.87 4.88
N LYS A 115 -16.77 -13.60 4.45
CA LYS A 115 -15.60 -14.45 4.66
C LYS A 115 -14.76 -14.03 5.87
N GLY A 116 -14.89 -12.78 6.32
CA GLY A 116 -14.16 -12.30 7.49
C GLY A 116 -13.87 -10.81 7.50
N ARG A 117 -12.90 -10.44 8.32
CA ARG A 117 -12.44 -9.05 8.48
C ARG A 117 -11.29 -8.75 7.54
N HIS A 118 -11.12 -7.46 7.21
CA HIS A 118 -9.94 -6.96 6.53
C HIS A 118 -8.73 -7.03 7.46
N GLU A 119 -7.94 -8.10 7.36
CA GLU A 119 -6.80 -8.35 8.24
C GLU A 119 -5.72 -9.20 7.56
N THR A 120 -4.53 -9.13 8.11
CA THR A 120 -3.38 -9.94 7.72
C THR A 120 -2.49 -10.24 8.92
N THR A 121 -1.41 -10.99 8.73
CA THR A 121 -0.36 -11.17 9.74
C THR A 121 0.91 -10.42 9.37
N ALA A 122 1.76 -10.16 10.34
CA ALA A 122 3.05 -9.53 10.07
C ALA A 122 3.89 -10.38 9.11
N GLN A 123 3.85 -11.70 9.25
CA GLN A 123 4.55 -12.63 8.36
C GLN A 123 4.03 -12.56 6.94
N ASP A 124 2.71 -12.61 6.75
CA ASP A 124 2.11 -12.60 5.42
C ASP A 124 2.36 -11.26 4.72
N LEU A 125 2.25 -10.16 5.43
CA LEU A 125 2.52 -8.84 4.88
C LEU A 125 4.00 -8.69 4.43
N ALA A 126 4.94 -9.26 5.18
CA ALA A 126 6.35 -9.29 4.79
C ALA A 126 6.59 -10.16 3.53
N LYS A 127 5.87 -11.30 3.39
CA LYS A 127 5.90 -12.13 2.16
C LYS A 127 5.36 -11.36 0.95
N ILE A 128 4.26 -10.62 1.12
CA ILE A 128 3.71 -9.77 0.05
C ILE A 128 4.75 -8.72 -0.37
N MET A 129 5.40 -8.04 0.59
CA MET A 129 6.47 -7.08 0.28
C MET A 129 7.64 -7.74 -0.46
N ALA A 130 8.05 -8.95 -0.06
CA ALA A 130 9.11 -9.69 -0.73
C ALA A 130 8.78 -9.99 -2.21
N ARG A 131 7.50 -10.13 -2.54
CA ARG A 131 7.06 -10.26 -3.93
C ARG A 131 7.04 -8.91 -4.64
N CYS A 132 6.57 -7.86 -3.97
CA CYS A 132 6.48 -6.50 -4.52
C CYS A 132 7.85 -5.98 -4.98
N ILE A 133 8.88 -6.13 -4.16
CA ILE A 133 10.24 -5.62 -4.47
C ILE A 133 10.95 -6.34 -5.63
N LYS A 134 10.39 -7.44 -6.14
CA LYS A 134 10.86 -8.09 -7.37
C LYS A 134 10.36 -7.38 -8.64
N ASN A 135 9.42 -6.45 -8.52
CA ASN A 135 8.93 -5.64 -9.63
C ASN A 135 9.66 -4.29 -9.65
N GLN A 136 10.36 -4.01 -10.76
CA GLN A 136 11.18 -2.79 -10.89
C GLN A 136 10.34 -1.51 -10.84
N GLN A 137 9.15 -1.51 -11.45
CA GLN A 137 8.25 -0.35 -11.42
C GLN A 137 7.70 -0.08 -10.01
N PHE A 138 7.46 -1.14 -9.22
CA PHE A 138 7.09 -0.99 -7.82
C PHE A 138 8.20 -0.30 -7.02
N LEU A 139 9.47 -0.70 -7.23
CA LEU A 139 10.61 -0.05 -6.58
C LEU A 139 10.75 1.41 -7.02
N GLU A 140 10.64 1.69 -8.31
CA GLU A 140 10.66 3.06 -8.85
C GLU A 140 9.63 3.96 -8.16
N ILE A 141 8.37 3.51 -8.11
CA ILE A 141 7.29 4.29 -7.49
C ILE A 141 7.58 4.50 -5.99
N THR A 142 7.92 3.44 -5.25
CA THR A 142 8.07 3.53 -3.79
C THR A 142 9.33 4.23 -3.33
N GLN A 143 10.34 4.37 -4.18
CA GLN A 143 11.58 5.13 -3.92
C GLN A 143 11.47 6.60 -4.33
N THR A 144 10.49 6.94 -5.16
CA THR A 144 10.28 8.32 -5.60
C THR A 144 9.94 9.21 -4.42
N LYS A 145 10.70 10.29 -4.23
CA LYS A 145 10.50 11.24 -3.13
C LYS A 145 9.31 12.17 -3.37
N GLN A 146 9.19 12.65 -4.60
CA GLN A 146 8.12 13.56 -5.02
C GLN A 146 7.75 13.26 -6.47
N TYR A 147 6.45 13.30 -6.76
CA TYR A 147 5.91 13.12 -8.10
C TYR A 147 4.84 14.16 -8.39
N THR A 148 4.86 14.73 -9.60
CA THR A 148 3.89 15.73 -10.03
C THR A 148 3.15 15.23 -11.27
N PHE A 149 1.83 15.38 -11.27
CA PHE A 149 0.98 15.02 -12.41
C PHE A 149 -0.23 15.95 -12.53
N THR A 150 -0.99 15.79 -13.59
CA THR A 150 -2.26 16.50 -13.83
C THR A 150 -3.38 15.51 -14.08
N ASP A 151 -4.62 15.94 -13.89
CA ASP A 151 -5.78 15.24 -14.44
C ASP A 151 -5.71 15.20 -15.99
N GLY A 152 -6.52 14.35 -16.61
CA GLY A 152 -6.54 14.18 -18.06
C GLY A 152 -6.90 15.46 -18.85
N SER A 153 -7.64 16.38 -18.22
CA SER A 153 -7.96 17.69 -18.79
C SER A 153 -6.86 18.72 -18.64
N ARG A 154 -5.80 18.42 -17.87
CA ARG A 154 -4.68 19.32 -17.49
C ARG A 154 -5.11 20.58 -16.72
N LYS A 155 -6.30 20.59 -16.14
CA LYS A 155 -6.82 21.72 -15.36
C LYS A 155 -6.40 21.68 -13.90
N ARG A 156 -6.12 20.48 -13.38
CA ARG A 156 -5.73 20.28 -11.99
C ARG A 156 -4.32 19.69 -11.92
N ARG A 157 -3.45 20.31 -11.14
CA ARG A 157 -2.09 19.82 -10.89
C ARG A 157 -1.97 19.31 -9.46
N PHE A 158 -1.29 18.18 -9.30
CA PHE A 158 -1.09 17.50 -8.02
C PHE A 158 0.39 17.28 -7.78
N ILE A 159 0.79 17.39 -6.52
CA ILE A 159 2.14 17.10 -6.05
C ILE A 159 2.00 16.04 -4.95
N CYS A 160 2.61 14.88 -5.16
CA CYS A 160 2.64 13.78 -4.19
C CYS A 160 4.02 13.69 -3.54
N ASN A 161 4.08 13.64 -2.22
CA ASN A 161 5.29 13.49 -1.44
C ASN A 161 5.32 12.13 -0.74
N ASN A 162 6.47 11.49 -0.70
CA ASN A 162 6.59 10.19 -0.10
C ASN A 162 6.62 10.26 1.43
N HIS A 163 5.64 9.63 2.09
CA HIS A 163 5.55 9.60 3.55
C HIS A 163 6.40 8.51 4.22
N ASN A 164 7.22 7.78 3.47
CA ASN A 164 8.17 6.83 4.04
C ASN A 164 9.43 7.54 4.55
N ALA A 165 9.40 7.98 5.79
CA ALA A 165 10.53 8.70 6.42
C ALA A 165 11.83 7.87 6.46
N LEU A 166 11.77 6.54 6.39
CA LEU A 166 12.95 5.69 6.42
C LEU A 166 13.78 5.76 5.13
N LEU A 167 13.19 6.15 3.99
CA LEU A 167 13.94 6.34 2.74
C LEU A 167 15.07 7.37 2.87
N SER A 168 14.90 8.37 3.73
CA SER A 168 15.91 9.41 3.95
C SER A 168 16.68 9.25 5.27
N SER A 169 16.14 8.49 6.23
CA SER A 169 16.68 8.43 7.61
C SER A 169 17.27 7.08 8.00
N MET A 170 17.27 6.09 7.08
CA MET A 170 17.84 4.77 7.34
C MET A 170 18.51 4.22 6.08
N GLN A 171 19.81 3.99 6.17
CA GLN A 171 20.60 3.46 5.05
C GLN A 171 20.08 2.08 4.61
N GLY A 172 20.05 1.87 3.30
CA GLY A 172 19.67 0.59 2.70
C GLY A 172 18.16 0.36 2.53
N VAL A 173 17.31 1.25 3.02
CA VAL A 173 15.86 1.14 2.77
C VAL A 173 15.57 1.32 1.28
N ILE A 174 14.94 0.31 0.68
CA ILE A 174 14.64 0.25 -0.76
C ILE A 174 13.14 0.35 -1.06
N SER A 175 12.27 0.18 -0.08
CA SER A 175 10.82 0.32 -0.25
C SER A 175 10.11 0.39 1.10
N GLY A 176 8.88 0.88 1.10
CA GLY A 176 8.03 0.81 2.28
C GLY A 176 6.68 1.51 2.10
N LYS A 177 5.73 1.12 2.96
CA LYS A 177 4.39 1.70 3.03
C LYS A 177 3.92 1.83 4.48
N THR A 178 3.45 3.01 4.83
CA THR A 178 2.81 3.28 6.12
C THR A 178 1.31 2.98 6.07
N GLY A 179 0.72 2.69 7.23
CA GLY A 179 -0.72 2.56 7.40
C GLY A 179 -1.15 3.06 8.78
N TYR A 180 -2.38 3.54 8.86
CA TYR A 180 -3.06 3.90 10.10
C TYR A 180 -4.57 3.89 9.92
N THR A 181 -5.26 3.18 10.79
CA THR A 181 -6.67 3.39 11.16
C THR A 181 -6.78 3.34 12.67
N SER A 182 -7.90 3.81 13.23
CA SER A 182 -8.12 3.73 14.69
C SER A 182 -8.07 2.29 15.21
N LYS A 183 -8.49 1.31 14.40
CA LYS A 183 -8.45 -0.12 14.74
C LYS A 183 -7.06 -0.74 14.55
N ALA A 184 -6.38 -0.38 13.47
CA ALA A 184 -5.07 -0.96 13.14
C ALA A 184 -3.92 -0.40 13.97
N GLY A 185 -4.04 0.83 14.49
CA GLY A 185 -2.88 1.54 15.00
C GLY A 185 -1.89 1.91 13.89
N TYR A 186 -0.67 2.28 14.27
CA TYR A 186 0.38 2.59 13.31
C TYR A 186 1.01 1.31 12.76
N CYS A 187 0.92 1.13 11.44
CA CYS A 187 1.48 0.00 10.71
C CYS A 187 2.57 0.45 9.74
N TYR A 188 3.51 -0.43 9.47
CA TYR A 188 4.51 -0.25 8.43
C TYR A 188 4.95 -1.59 7.85
N VAL A 189 5.18 -1.62 6.55
CA VAL A 189 5.83 -2.71 5.84
C VAL A 189 6.95 -2.13 4.98
N GLY A 190 8.09 -2.80 4.93
CA GLY A 190 9.24 -2.27 4.21
C GLY A 190 10.24 -3.34 3.78
N ALA A 191 11.21 -2.88 3.01
CA ALA A 191 12.34 -3.68 2.58
C ALA A 191 13.64 -2.88 2.72
N VAL A 192 14.70 -3.57 3.13
CA VAL A 192 16.04 -3.02 3.29
C VAL A 192 17.05 -3.94 2.61
N LYS A 193 18.05 -3.33 1.96
CA LYS A 193 19.20 -4.03 1.42
C LYS A 193 20.44 -3.59 2.20
N GLN A 194 21.03 -4.51 2.94
CA GLN A 194 22.26 -4.28 3.70
C GLN A 194 23.23 -5.42 3.47
N LYS A 195 24.53 -5.08 3.26
CA LYS A 195 25.53 -6.05 2.86
C LYS A 195 25.05 -6.80 1.60
N ASN A 196 25.05 -8.12 1.64
CA ASN A 196 24.59 -8.98 0.54
C ASN A 196 23.16 -9.52 0.73
N MET A 197 22.42 -9.01 1.72
CA MET A 197 21.06 -9.49 2.05
C MET A 197 20.00 -8.44 1.72
N THR A 198 18.86 -8.92 1.21
CA THR A 198 17.63 -8.14 1.10
C THR A 198 16.61 -8.72 2.07
N MET A 199 16.16 -7.89 3.00
CA MET A 199 15.23 -8.27 4.05
C MET A 199 13.90 -7.53 3.87
N THR A 200 12.80 -8.24 4.11
CA THR A 200 11.47 -7.62 4.22
C THR A 200 10.94 -7.80 5.63
N PHE A 201 10.25 -6.80 6.10
CA PHE A 201 9.74 -6.78 7.47
C PHE A 201 8.42 -6.02 7.54
N SER A 202 7.64 -6.30 8.57
CA SER A 202 6.43 -5.55 8.87
C SER A 202 6.24 -5.38 10.37
N VAL A 203 5.62 -4.27 10.73
CA VAL A 203 5.11 -4.00 12.08
C VAL A 203 3.64 -3.62 11.99
N LEU A 204 2.81 -4.28 12.77
CA LEU A 204 1.38 -4.02 12.91
C LEU A 204 1.11 -3.54 14.32
N ALA A 205 0.10 -2.66 14.50
CA ALA A 205 -0.29 -2.13 15.79
C ALA A 205 0.87 -1.55 16.63
N SER A 206 1.80 -0.85 15.97
CA SER A 206 2.95 -0.23 16.64
C SER A 206 2.57 1.13 17.24
N GLY A 207 1.63 1.11 18.18
CA GLY A 207 1.12 2.27 18.90
C GLY A 207 -0.04 2.99 18.21
N TRP A 208 -0.65 3.89 18.98
CA TRP A 208 -1.75 4.79 18.60
C TRP A 208 -1.35 6.23 18.93
N PRO A 209 -2.12 7.24 18.53
CA PRO A 209 -1.85 8.61 18.94
C PRO A 209 -1.69 8.77 20.46
N PRO A 210 -0.70 9.51 20.93
CA PRO A 210 0.23 10.36 20.17
C PRO A 210 1.50 9.65 19.65
N HIS A 211 1.64 8.33 19.77
CA HIS A 211 2.87 7.56 19.59
C HIS A 211 3.23 7.24 18.12
N LYS A 212 3.07 8.19 17.22
CA LYS A 212 3.30 8.04 15.76
C LYS A 212 4.71 7.53 15.39
N THR A 213 5.70 7.75 16.24
CA THR A 213 7.10 7.40 15.98
C THR A 213 7.50 5.98 16.40
N TYR A 214 6.65 5.27 17.15
CA TYR A 214 6.97 3.93 17.67
C TYR A 214 7.29 2.95 16.55
N LYS A 215 6.52 2.95 15.44
CA LYS A 215 6.79 2.12 14.28
C LYS A 215 8.22 2.26 13.73
N TRP A 216 8.80 3.48 13.78
CA TRP A 216 10.17 3.71 13.32
C TRP A 216 11.21 3.12 14.26
N LYS A 217 10.95 3.17 15.58
CA LYS A 217 11.80 2.55 16.59
C LYS A 217 11.76 1.02 16.46
N ASP A 218 10.57 0.45 16.29
CA ASP A 218 10.38 -0.99 16.13
C ASP A 218 11.04 -1.51 14.87
N VAL A 219 10.91 -0.80 13.74
CA VAL A 219 11.58 -1.16 12.49
C VAL A 219 13.09 -1.17 12.66
N ARG A 220 13.69 -0.12 13.27
CA ARG A 220 15.14 -0.07 13.49
C ARG A 220 15.62 -1.26 14.32
N LYS A 221 14.89 -1.63 15.38
CA LYS A 221 15.20 -2.80 16.19
C LYS A 221 15.13 -4.11 15.40
N LEU A 222 14.11 -4.28 14.56
CA LEU A 222 13.96 -5.47 13.72
C LEU A 222 15.10 -5.61 12.71
N VAL A 223 15.46 -4.50 12.05
CA VAL A 223 16.54 -4.52 11.07
C VAL A 223 17.89 -4.77 11.76
N GLN A 224 18.16 -4.11 12.89
CA GLN A 224 19.37 -4.34 13.68
C GLN A 224 19.47 -5.82 14.09
N TYR A 225 18.41 -6.38 14.66
CA TYR A 225 18.38 -7.79 15.04
C TYR A 225 18.71 -8.72 13.86
N ALA A 226 18.10 -8.50 12.70
CA ALA A 226 18.33 -9.33 11.52
C ALA A 226 19.73 -9.11 10.88
N THR A 227 20.41 -8.01 11.19
CA THR A 227 21.77 -7.74 10.70
C THR A 227 22.84 -8.35 11.61
N ASP A 228 22.51 -8.53 12.89
CA ASP A 228 23.42 -9.04 13.91
C ASP A 228 23.40 -10.58 14.00
N HIS A 229 22.40 -11.24 13.40
CA HIS A 229 22.19 -12.69 13.41
C HIS A 229 22.10 -13.27 12.01
#